data_c2e2067ed1454f915fe6e389a63f7476
#
_entry.id   c2e2067ed1454f915fe6e389a63f7476
#
_cell.length_a   1.000
_cell.length_b   1.000
_cell.length_c   1.000
_cell.angle_alpha   90.00
_cell.angle_beta   90.00
_cell.angle_gamma   90.00
#
_symmetry.space_group_name_H-M   'P 1'
#
loop_
_entity.id
_entity.type
_entity.pdbx_description
1 polymer ?
#
loop_
_entity_poly.entity_id
_entity_poly.type
_entity_poly.pdbx_seq_one_letter_code
_entity_poly.pdbx_strand_id
1 'polypeptide(L)'
;MQLTSFTDYALRVLIYAAARPESRCRTTDVATAFGISRHHVVKVVNELQHLGYLDTTRGRQGGFALATPPHRIRIGEVVRRTEGTMTLVECFDRET
;
A
#
# COMPACT_ATOMS: atom_id res chain seq x y z
N MET A 1 -1.78 18.78 9.12
CA MET A 1 -2.29 18.17 7.88
C MET A 1 -2.86 16.79 8.18
N GLN A 2 -4.07 16.54 7.75
CA GLN A 2 -4.68 15.23 7.94
C GLN A 2 -4.48 14.39 6.68
N LEU A 3 -3.95 13.19 6.87
CA LEU A 3 -3.83 12.23 5.79
C LEU A 3 -5.12 11.42 5.69
N THR A 4 -5.49 11.02 4.47
CA THR A 4 -6.59 10.08 4.31
C THR A 4 -6.19 8.74 4.90
N SER A 5 -7.18 7.90 5.22
CA SER A 5 -6.92 6.54 5.68
C SER A 5 -6.13 5.75 4.65
N PHE A 6 -6.43 5.96 3.37
CA PHE A 6 -5.73 5.27 2.29
C PHE A 6 -4.23 5.61 2.31
N THR A 7 -3.88 6.89 2.40
CA THR A 7 -2.48 7.32 2.45
C THR A 7 -1.77 6.78 3.70
N ASP A 8 -2.44 6.84 4.85
CA ASP A 8 -1.89 6.29 6.09
C ASP A 8 -1.58 4.80 5.93
N TYR A 9 -2.52 4.03 5.39
CA TYR A 9 -2.32 2.61 5.17
C TYR A 9 -1.22 2.35 4.15
N ALA A 10 -1.14 3.17 3.10
CA ALA A 10 -0.08 3.03 2.09
C ALA A 10 1.30 3.20 2.73
N LEU A 11 1.47 4.21 3.57
CA LEU A 11 2.74 4.43 4.26
C LEU A 11 3.08 3.27 5.20
N ARG A 12 2.09 2.75 5.93
CA ARG A 12 2.29 1.60 6.82
C ARG A 12 2.70 0.35 6.05
N VAL A 13 2.09 0.10 4.90
CA VAL A 13 2.43 -1.04 4.04
C VAL A 13 3.87 -0.92 3.55
N LEU A 14 4.28 0.27 3.11
CA LEU A 14 5.64 0.50 2.65
C LEU A 14 6.66 0.30 3.78
N ILE A 15 6.35 0.80 4.97
CA ILE A 15 7.23 0.62 6.13
C ILE A 15 7.35 -0.86 6.48
N TYR A 16 6.24 -1.58 6.46
CA TYR A 16 6.22 -3.01 6.74
C TYR A 16 7.11 -3.76 5.76
N ALA A 17 6.98 -3.48 4.47
CA ALA A 17 7.79 -4.12 3.43
C ALA A 17 9.27 -3.73 3.54
N ALA A 18 9.56 -2.48 3.88
CA ALA A 18 10.94 -2.00 4.03
C ALA A 18 11.66 -2.67 5.19
N ALA A 19 10.93 -3.03 6.25
CA ALA A 19 11.49 -3.72 7.40
C ALA A 19 11.79 -5.20 7.11
N ARG A 20 11.32 -5.73 5.99
CA ARG A 20 11.48 -7.13 5.61
C ARG A 20 12.05 -7.26 4.20
N PRO A 21 13.28 -6.78 3.96
CA PRO A 21 13.83 -6.68 2.60
C PRO A 21 14.07 -8.03 1.94
N GLU A 22 14.25 -9.08 2.72
CA GLU A 22 14.58 -10.41 2.20
C GLU A 22 13.39 -11.36 2.12
N SER A 23 12.20 -10.90 2.49
CA SER A 23 11.02 -11.76 2.47
C SER A 23 9.86 -11.06 1.78
N ARG A 24 9.01 -11.88 1.19
CA ARG A 24 7.77 -11.35 0.66
C ARG A 24 6.75 -11.23 1.79
N CYS A 25 5.97 -10.16 1.73
CA CYS A 25 4.94 -9.87 2.72
C CYS A 25 3.60 -10.37 2.22
N ARG A 26 2.74 -10.79 3.13
CA ARG A 26 1.38 -11.21 2.79
C ARG A 26 0.39 -10.16 3.26
N THR A 27 -0.65 -9.95 2.45
CA THR A 27 -1.69 -8.99 2.81
C THR A 27 -2.38 -9.37 4.12
N THR A 28 -2.54 -10.66 4.39
CA THR A 28 -3.15 -11.12 5.64
C THR A 28 -2.30 -10.77 6.85
N ASP A 29 -0.98 -10.87 6.73
CA ASP A 29 -0.07 -10.54 7.82
C ASP A 29 -0.11 -9.04 8.13
N VAL A 30 -0.13 -8.21 7.10
CA VAL A 30 -0.23 -6.76 7.27
C VAL A 30 -1.56 -6.38 7.90
N ALA A 31 -2.65 -6.97 7.43
CA ALA A 31 -3.98 -6.72 7.96
C ALA A 31 -4.03 -7.02 9.47
N THR A 32 -3.45 -8.16 9.87
CA THR A 32 -3.40 -8.56 11.27
C THR A 32 -2.50 -7.62 12.08
N ALA A 33 -1.33 -7.28 11.56
CA ALA A 33 -0.36 -6.46 12.27
C ALA A 33 -0.88 -5.06 12.58
N PHE A 34 -1.66 -4.48 11.68
CA PHE A 34 -2.14 -3.11 11.83
C PHE A 34 -3.64 -3.01 12.18
N GLY A 35 -4.32 -4.15 12.31
CA GLY A 35 -5.74 -4.12 12.62
C GLY A 35 -6.59 -3.53 11.51
N ILE A 36 -6.19 -3.71 10.25
CA ILE A 36 -6.87 -3.19 9.07
C ILE A 36 -7.53 -4.36 8.35
N SER A 37 -8.69 -4.13 7.72
CA SER A 37 -9.32 -5.20 6.95
C SER A 37 -8.44 -5.63 5.78
N ARG A 38 -8.44 -6.92 5.49
CA ARG A 38 -7.69 -7.46 4.35
C ARG A 38 -8.09 -6.78 3.05
N HIS A 39 -9.37 -6.48 2.89
CA HIS A 39 -9.90 -5.81 1.71
C HIS A 39 -9.21 -4.45 1.48
N HIS A 40 -9.04 -3.67 2.53
CA HIS A 40 -8.34 -2.39 2.43
C HIS A 40 -6.86 -2.57 2.11
N VAL A 41 -6.22 -3.56 2.73
CA VAL A 41 -4.80 -3.84 2.46
C VAL A 41 -4.60 -4.23 1.00
N VAL A 42 -5.47 -5.08 0.45
CA VAL A 42 -5.39 -5.49 -0.96
C VAL A 42 -5.50 -4.29 -1.89
N LYS A 43 -6.44 -3.39 -1.62
CA LYS A 43 -6.59 -2.16 -2.44
C LYS A 43 -5.33 -1.30 -2.40
N VAL A 44 -4.76 -1.12 -1.20
CA VAL A 44 -3.57 -0.32 -1.01
C VAL A 44 -2.38 -0.95 -1.75
N VAL A 45 -2.19 -2.25 -1.59
CA VAL A 45 -1.09 -2.97 -2.24
C VAL A 45 -1.22 -2.87 -3.77
N ASN A 46 -2.42 -3.06 -4.31
CA ASN A 46 -2.64 -2.96 -5.74
C ASN A 46 -2.30 -1.56 -6.26
N GLU A 47 -2.69 -0.51 -5.55
CA GLU A 47 -2.37 0.85 -5.95
C GLU A 47 -0.87 1.13 -5.87
N LEU A 48 -0.21 0.70 -4.81
CA LEU A 48 1.23 0.87 -4.68
C LEU A 48 2.00 0.10 -5.74
N GLN A 49 1.50 -1.06 -6.15
CA GLN A 49 2.07 -1.80 -7.28
C GLN A 49 1.91 -1.00 -8.57
N HIS A 50 0.74 -0.44 -8.79
CA HIS A 50 0.46 0.37 -9.97
C HIS A 50 1.38 1.59 -10.05
N LEU A 51 1.68 2.19 -8.91
CA LEU A 51 2.57 3.35 -8.81
C LEU A 51 4.06 2.97 -8.89
N GLY A 52 4.39 1.68 -8.89
CA GLY A 52 5.76 1.22 -9.03
C GLY A 52 6.54 1.03 -7.73
N TYR A 53 5.89 1.15 -6.58
CA TYR A 53 6.57 0.97 -5.29
C TYR A 53 6.64 -0.48 -4.85
N LEU A 54 5.68 -1.29 -5.24
CA LEU A 54 5.61 -2.70 -4.85
C LEU A 54 5.57 -3.61 -6.06
N ASP A 55 6.07 -4.82 -5.85
CA ASP A 55 5.99 -5.93 -6.80
C ASP A 55 5.17 -7.04 -6.17
N THR A 56 4.16 -7.54 -6.87
CA THR A 56 3.28 -8.58 -6.34
C THR A 56 3.47 -9.87 -7.11
N THR A 57 3.27 -10.99 -6.40
CA THR A 57 3.31 -12.32 -6.99
C THR A 57 1.97 -13.02 -6.76
N ARG A 58 1.42 -13.61 -7.81
CA ARG A 58 0.18 -14.38 -7.73
C ARG A 58 0.49 -15.83 -7.34
N GLY A 59 -0.48 -16.49 -6.72
CA GLY A 59 -0.40 -17.89 -6.36
C GLY A 59 -0.50 -18.14 -4.88
N ARG A 60 -0.37 -19.41 -4.48
CA ARG A 60 -0.54 -19.84 -3.09
C ARG A 60 0.47 -19.19 -2.15
N GLN A 61 1.67 -18.96 -2.65
CA GLN A 61 2.73 -18.30 -1.89
C GLN A 61 2.89 -16.86 -2.34
N GLY A 62 1.84 -16.31 -2.93
CA GLY A 62 1.82 -14.93 -3.39
C GLY A 62 2.05 -13.96 -2.26
N GLY A 63 2.42 -12.76 -2.63
CA GLY A 63 2.70 -11.71 -1.66
C GLY A 63 3.26 -10.51 -2.39
N PHE A 64 3.81 -9.58 -1.64
CA PHE A 64 4.39 -8.37 -2.20
C PHE A 64 5.73 -8.06 -1.54
N ALA A 65 6.53 -7.28 -2.24
CA ALA A 65 7.81 -6.79 -1.74
C ALA A 65 8.06 -5.43 -2.38
N LEU A 66 9.03 -4.68 -1.84
CA LEU A 66 9.39 -3.40 -2.45
C LEU A 66 9.99 -3.62 -3.83
N ALA A 67 9.45 -2.91 -4.82
CA ALA A 67 10.03 -2.84 -6.16
C ALA A 67 11.07 -1.74 -6.26
N THR A 68 10.98 -0.74 -5.38
CA THR A 68 11.88 0.41 -5.33
C THR A 68 12.66 0.37 -4.02
N PRO A 69 13.99 0.56 -4.04
CA PRO A 69 14.77 0.59 -2.80
C PRO A 69 14.23 1.63 -1.81
N PRO A 70 14.22 1.31 -0.51
CA PRO A 70 13.63 2.23 0.49
C PRO A 70 14.21 3.64 0.43
N HIS A 71 15.51 3.78 0.18
CA HIS A 71 16.15 5.10 0.14
C HIS A 71 15.74 5.95 -1.05
N ARG A 72 15.09 5.34 -2.06
CA ARG A 72 14.56 6.06 -3.22
C ARG A 72 13.09 6.40 -3.08
N ILE A 73 12.44 5.88 -2.06
CA ILE A 73 11.02 6.17 -1.82
C ILE A 73 10.92 7.50 -1.09
N ARG A 74 10.28 8.48 -1.71
CA ARG A 74 10.08 9.80 -1.11
C ARG A 74 8.68 9.87 -0.52
N ILE A 75 8.61 10.06 0.78
CA ILE A 75 7.34 10.06 1.50
C ILE A 75 6.39 11.12 0.95
N GLY A 76 6.90 12.35 0.69
CA GLY A 76 6.07 13.41 0.13
C GLY A 76 5.46 13.06 -1.22
N GLU A 77 6.20 12.34 -2.06
CA GLU A 77 5.71 11.89 -3.35
C GLU A 77 4.63 10.82 -3.18
N VAL A 78 4.84 9.86 -2.26
CA VAL A 78 3.84 8.83 -1.95
C VAL A 78 2.55 9.50 -1.48
N VAL A 79 2.64 10.46 -0.59
CA VAL A 79 1.47 11.18 -0.07
C VAL A 79 0.71 11.84 -1.21
N ARG A 80 1.41 12.57 -2.08
CA ARG A 80 0.75 13.27 -3.20
C ARG A 80 0.05 12.31 -4.14
N ARG A 81 0.70 11.19 -4.47
CA ARG A 81 0.13 10.21 -5.40
C ARG A 81 -1.05 9.47 -4.81
N THR A 82 -0.96 9.06 -3.55
CA THR A 82 -2.05 8.32 -2.91
C THR A 82 -3.22 9.22 -2.57
N GLU A 83 -2.98 10.48 -2.22
CA GLU A 83 -4.07 11.42 -1.96
C GLU A 83 -4.87 11.70 -3.24
N GLY A 84 -4.20 11.85 -4.37
CA GLY A 84 -4.87 12.02 -5.65
C GLY A 84 -5.75 10.83 -6.00
N THR A 85 -5.22 9.61 -5.83
CA THR A 85 -5.96 8.38 -6.09
C THR A 85 -7.17 8.27 -5.17
N MET A 86 -6.98 8.57 -3.90
CA MET A 86 -8.07 8.48 -2.93
C MET A 86 -9.20 9.44 -3.24
N THR A 87 -8.89 10.62 -3.71
CA THR A 87 -9.90 11.59 -4.12
C THR A 87 -10.81 11.01 -5.21
N LEU A 88 -10.22 10.36 -6.21
CA LEU A 88 -10.98 9.72 -7.27
C LEU A 88 -11.85 8.58 -6.74
N VAL A 89 -11.29 7.74 -5.89
CA VAL A 89 -12.01 6.60 -5.30
C VAL A 89 -13.19 7.09 -4.45
N GLU A 90 -12.98 8.13 -3.65
CA GLU A 90 -14.05 8.70 -2.83
C GLU A 90 -15.19 9.26 -3.69
N CYS A 91 -14.87 9.89 -4.82
CA CYS A 91 -15.88 10.39 -5.73
C CYS A 91 -16.74 9.26 -6.26
N PHE A 92 -16.15 8.13 -6.63
CA PHE A 92 -16.90 6.97 -7.09
C PHE A 92 -17.76 6.36 -5.98
N ASP A 93 -17.21 6.25 -4.78
CA ASP A 93 -17.93 5.66 -3.64
C ASP A 93 -19.13 6.50 -3.23
N ARG A 94 -19.04 7.82 -3.37
CA ARG A 94 -20.15 8.70 -3.01
C ARG A 94 -21.34 8.60 -3.96
N GLU A 95 -21.10 8.16 -5.18
CA GLU A 95 -22.16 8.02 -6.16
C GLU A 95 -22.88 6.67 -6.07
N THR A 96 -22.40 5.81 -5.22
CA THR A 96 -23.03 4.54 -4.96
C THR A 96 -23.72 4.57 -3.61
#